data_699abcb19a652dc6a9b2628322925503
#
_entry.id   699abcb19a652dc6a9b2628322925503
#
_cell.length_a   1.000
_cell.length_b   1.000
_cell.length_c   1.000
_cell.angle_alpha   90.00
_cell.angle_beta   90.00
_cell.angle_gamma   90.00
#
_symmetry.space_group_name_H-M   'P 1'
#
loop_
_entity.id
_entity.type
_entity.pdbx_description
1 polymer ?
#
loop_
_entity_poly.entity_id
_entity_poly.type
_entity_poly.pdbx_seq_one_letter_code
_entity_poly.pdbx_strand_id
1 'polypeptide(L)'
;METATPQLVARDLFQSFRMGARRIEVLRGISMEVGRNEAVFLSGASGAGKTTLLYTLAGLERPESGTVEFDGRNLYNGTSASQARFRNRKMGFIFQGYFLLPELTALENASLPGMIGGKSTSERAEESLAAVGLAGRMHHLPAELSGGEQQRVAIARALTNNPEIIFADEPTGNLDSKTGDAIMDLLLDLTRSQRKTLLVVTHDARLAARGDRQLHIKDGVLQ
;
A
#
# COMPACT_ATOMS: atom_id res chain seq x y z
N MET A 1 25.65 15.65 -8.90
CA MET A 1 24.23 15.26 -8.85
C MET A 1 23.86 15.15 -7.38
N GLU A 2 23.05 16.06 -6.87
CA GLU A 2 22.51 15.93 -5.51
C GLU A 2 21.69 14.64 -5.46
N THR A 3 22.12 13.71 -4.62
CA THR A 3 21.32 12.49 -4.34
C THR A 3 20.06 12.95 -3.62
N ALA A 4 18.93 12.87 -4.31
CA ALA A 4 17.63 13.22 -3.72
C ALA A 4 17.46 12.41 -2.44
N THR A 5 17.14 13.08 -1.34
CA THR A 5 16.92 12.44 -0.03
C THR A 5 15.79 11.42 -0.17
N PRO A 6 16.00 10.15 0.21
CA PRO A 6 14.98 9.12 0.12
C PRO A 6 13.77 9.47 1.01
N GLN A 7 12.57 9.13 0.54
CA GLN A 7 11.34 9.39 1.29
C GLN A 7 11.11 8.37 2.39
N LEU A 8 11.42 7.11 2.11
CA LEU A 8 11.29 6.01 3.06
C LEU A 8 12.64 5.31 3.21
N VAL A 9 13.10 5.11 4.44
CA VAL A 9 14.35 4.45 4.75
C VAL A 9 14.11 3.37 5.80
N ALA A 10 14.51 2.16 5.50
CA ALA A 10 14.53 1.03 6.45
C ALA A 10 15.97 0.61 6.73
N ARG A 11 16.30 0.35 7.99
CA ARG A 11 17.63 -0.08 8.42
C ARG A 11 17.53 -1.28 9.34
N ASP A 12 18.23 -2.35 8.96
CA ASP A 12 18.44 -3.56 9.75
C ASP A 12 17.16 -4.15 10.35
N LEU A 13 16.11 -4.30 9.52
CA LEU A 13 14.82 -4.80 9.96
C LEU A 13 14.89 -6.31 10.24
N PHE A 14 14.53 -6.69 11.46
CA PHE A 14 14.32 -8.08 11.87
C PHE A 14 12.89 -8.26 12.35
N GLN A 15 12.26 -9.36 11.95
CA GLN A 15 10.92 -9.73 12.38
C GLN A 15 10.78 -11.23 12.45
N SER A 16 10.22 -11.74 13.55
CA SER A 16 9.87 -13.14 13.69
C SER A 16 8.49 -13.34 14.29
N PHE A 17 7.90 -14.49 14.03
CA PHE A 17 6.62 -14.89 14.59
C PHE A 17 6.76 -16.20 15.35
N ARG A 18 5.96 -16.38 16.41
CA ARG A 18 5.86 -17.65 17.13
C ARG A 18 4.69 -18.46 16.57
N MET A 19 4.98 -19.67 16.13
CA MET A 19 4.00 -20.66 15.72
C MET A 19 4.12 -21.87 16.66
N GLY A 20 3.35 -21.87 17.74
CA GLY A 20 3.51 -22.84 18.84
C GLY A 20 4.88 -22.70 19.51
N ALA A 21 5.66 -23.77 19.55
CA ALA A 21 7.01 -23.77 20.12
C ALA A 21 8.10 -23.28 19.15
N ARG A 22 7.77 -23.08 17.86
CA ARG A 22 8.76 -22.66 16.85
C ARG A 22 8.75 -21.15 16.69
N ARG A 23 9.95 -20.56 16.57
CA ARG A 23 10.17 -19.19 16.12
C ARG A 23 10.51 -19.23 14.64
N ILE A 24 9.79 -18.46 13.84
CA ILE A 24 9.99 -18.32 12.39
C ILE A 24 10.50 -16.93 12.14
N GLU A 25 11.75 -16.79 11.73
CA GLU A 25 12.33 -15.52 11.30
C GLU A 25 11.86 -15.23 9.90
N VAL A 26 11.17 -14.10 9.74
CA VAL A 26 10.55 -13.67 8.48
C VAL A 26 11.32 -12.53 7.80
N LEU A 27 11.85 -11.58 8.58
CA LEU A 27 12.76 -10.55 8.09
C LEU A 27 14.11 -10.71 8.79
N ARG A 28 15.20 -10.65 8.02
CA ARG A 28 16.56 -10.98 8.48
C ARG A 28 17.55 -9.87 8.08
N GLY A 29 17.48 -8.71 8.77
CA GLY A 29 18.40 -7.61 8.57
C GLY A 29 18.17 -6.85 7.25
N ILE A 30 16.89 -6.61 6.90
CA ILE A 30 16.55 -5.90 5.68
C ILE A 30 16.84 -4.40 5.82
N SER A 31 17.65 -3.88 4.89
CA SER A 31 17.88 -2.45 4.73
C SER A 31 17.54 -2.03 3.30
N MET A 32 16.75 -0.94 3.14
CA MET A 32 16.36 -0.42 1.83
C MET A 32 15.92 1.04 1.93
N GLU A 33 15.90 1.69 0.78
CA GLU A 33 15.43 3.07 0.64
C GLU A 33 14.44 3.14 -0.53
N VAL A 34 13.48 4.08 -0.45
CA VAL A 34 12.53 4.39 -1.52
C VAL A 34 12.57 5.89 -1.76
N GLY A 35 12.81 6.27 -3.02
CA GLY A 35 12.82 7.67 -3.46
C GLY A 35 11.42 8.27 -3.52
N ARG A 36 11.33 9.60 -3.58
CA ARG A 36 10.06 10.28 -3.84
C ARG A 36 9.61 10.05 -5.28
N ASN A 37 8.31 9.85 -5.46
CA ASN A 37 7.66 9.61 -6.75
C ASN A 37 8.20 8.36 -7.48
N GLU A 38 8.82 7.44 -6.75
CA GLU A 38 9.34 6.18 -7.26
C GLU A 38 8.28 5.09 -7.13
N ALA A 39 8.11 4.28 -8.17
CA ALA A 39 7.31 3.06 -8.14
C ALA A 39 8.23 1.84 -7.93
N VAL A 40 8.27 1.33 -6.70
CA VAL A 40 9.09 0.18 -6.31
C VAL A 40 8.22 -1.06 -6.21
N PHE A 41 8.67 -2.14 -6.85
CA PHE A 41 8.00 -3.44 -6.78
C PHE A 41 8.83 -4.43 -5.99
N LEU A 42 8.20 -5.04 -4.99
CA LEU A 42 8.78 -6.11 -4.19
C LEU A 42 8.25 -7.46 -4.65
N SER A 43 9.12 -8.28 -5.20
CA SER A 43 8.82 -9.62 -5.70
C SER A 43 9.45 -10.71 -4.84
N GLY A 44 9.01 -11.94 -4.99
CA GLY A 44 9.55 -13.12 -4.29
C GLY A 44 8.52 -14.22 -4.12
N ALA A 45 8.96 -15.40 -3.71
CA ALA A 45 8.09 -16.56 -3.50
C ALA A 45 7.03 -16.30 -2.40
N SER A 46 5.95 -17.10 -2.39
CA SER A 46 4.99 -17.10 -1.28
C SER A 46 5.71 -17.45 0.03
N GLY A 47 5.40 -16.72 1.11
CA GLY A 47 6.06 -16.91 2.41
C GLY A 47 7.46 -16.29 2.54
N ALA A 48 8.00 -15.62 1.51
CA ALA A 48 9.33 -15.00 1.56
C ALA A 48 9.43 -13.77 2.50
N GLY A 49 8.29 -13.27 3.05
CA GLY A 49 8.26 -12.11 3.95
C GLY A 49 7.80 -10.81 3.30
N LYS A 50 7.30 -10.84 2.05
CA LYS A 50 6.90 -9.63 1.30
C LYS A 50 5.84 -8.77 2.03
N THR A 51 4.71 -9.37 2.41
CA THR A 51 3.63 -8.68 3.13
C THR A 51 4.10 -8.17 4.49
N THR A 52 4.89 -8.97 5.23
CA THR A 52 5.48 -8.54 6.50
C THR A 52 6.38 -7.33 6.31
N LEU A 53 7.24 -7.33 5.29
CA LEU A 53 8.08 -6.18 4.96
C LEU A 53 7.23 -4.96 4.61
N LEU A 54 6.22 -5.14 3.73
CA LEU A 54 5.32 -4.04 3.35
C LEU A 54 4.65 -3.43 4.58
N TYR A 55 4.09 -4.25 5.48
CA TYR A 55 3.39 -3.78 6.68
C TYR A 55 4.34 -3.12 7.68
N THR A 56 5.58 -3.63 7.78
CA THR A 56 6.62 -3.00 8.58
C THR A 56 6.99 -1.63 8.01
N LEU A 57 7.22 -1.51 6.71
CA LEU A 57 7.52 -0.24 6.04
C LEU A 57 6.37 0.77 6.15
N ALA A 58 5.15 0.29 6.18
CA ALA A 58 3.93 1.09 6.31
C ALA A 58 3.58 1.49 7.76
N GLY A 59 4.37 1.06 8.74
CA GLY A 59 4.11 1.32 10.16
C GLY A 59 2.87 0.61 10.71
N LEU A 60 2.40 -0.45 10.04
CA LEU A 60 1.28 -1.28 10.50
C LEU A 60 1.76 -2.37 11.45
N GLU A 61 2.96 -2.89 11.24
CA GLU A 61 3.57 -3.94 12.04
C GLU A 61 4.95 -3.47 12.53
N ARG A 62 5.14 -3.47 13.86
CA ARG A 62 6.39 -3.02 14.45
C ARG A 62 7.45 -4.12 14.34
N PRO A 63 8.65 -3.83 13.78
CA PRO A 63 9.74 -4.79 13.73
C PRO A 63 10.27 -5.11 15.14
N GLU A 64 10.85 -6.30 15.33
CA GLU A 64 11.54 -6.66 16.57
C GLU A 64 12.79 -5.79 16.79
N SER A 65 13.52 -5.48 15.72
CA SER A 65 14.63 -4.54 15.72
C SER A 65 14.79 -3.85 14.38
N GLY A 66 15.62 -2.81 14.35
CA GLY A 66 15.78 -1.93 13.21
C GLY A 66 14.86 -0.69 13.26
N THR A 67 14.93 0.12 12.22
CA THR A 67 14.18 1.38 12.14
C THR A 67 13.53 1.56 10.77
N VAL A 68 12.37 2.23 10.76
CA VAL A 68 11.76 2.74 9.53
C VAL A 68 11.52 4.23 9.69
N GLU A 69 12.05 4.99 8.76
CA GLU A 69 11.90 6.44 8.72
C GLU A 69 11.14 6.88 7.46
N PHE A 70 10.19 7.78 7.63
CA PHE A 70 9.48 8.45 6.55
C PHE A 70 9.75 9.96 6.66
N ASP A 71 10.38 10.53 5.66
CA ASP A 71 10.84 11.94 5.67
C ASP A 71 11.69 12.26 6.92
N GLY A 72 12.61 11.37 7.30
CA GLY A 72 13.46 11.51 8.47
C GLY A 72 12.77 11.29 9.82
N ARG A 73 11.45 10.99 9.82
CA ARG A 73 10.70 10.68 11.03
C ARG A 73 10.60 9.18 11.22
N ASN A 74 11.07 8.67 12.36
CA ASN A 74 10.85 7.26 12.72
C ASN A 74 9.36 6.99 12.94
N LEU A 75 8.81 6.01 12.21
CA LEU A 75 7.38 5.66 12.20
C LEU A 75 6.90 5.09 13.54
N TYR A 76 7.78 4.47 14.30
CA TYR A 76 7.46 3.77 15.54
C TYR A 76 7.68 4.61 16.80
N ASN A 77 8.09 5.88 16.63
CA ASN A 77 8.18 6.83 17.74
C ASN A 77 6.83 7.46 18.05
N GLY A 78 6.59 7.71 19.32
CA GLY A 78 5.37 8.33 19.81
C GLY A 78 4.24 7.33 20.15
N THR A 79 3.05 7.87 20.42
CA THR A 79 1.86 7.09 20.82
C THR A 79 1.22 6.40 19.61
N SER A 80 0.47 5.31 19.83
CA SER A 80 -0.29 4.62 18.79
C SER A 80 -1.24 5.57 18.05
N ALA A 81 -1.87 6.52 18.79
CA ALA A 81 -2.76 7.52 18.20
C ALA A 81 -2.00 8.49 17.26
N SER A 82 -0.77 8.91 17.64
CA SER A 82 0.04 9.77 16.78
C SER A 82 0.53 9.06 15.53
N GLN A 83 0.89 7.78 15.65
CA GLN A 83 1.27 6.92 14.52
C GLN A 83 0.09 6.69 13.57
N ALA A 84 -1.09 6.35 14.10
CA ALA A 84 -2.31 6.18 13.30
C ALA A 84 -2.69 7.46 12.55
N ARG A 85 -2.63 8.62 13.19
CA ARG A 85 -2.89 9.91 12.57
C ARG A 85 -1.88 10.24 11.46
N PHE A 86 -0.61 9.87 11.67
CA PHE A 86 0.43 10.06 10.65
C PHE A 86 0.13 9.18 9.43
N ARG A 87 -0.13 7.88 9.62
CA ARG A 87 -0.50 6.96 8.53
C ARG A 87 -1.72 7.46 7.76
N ASN A 88 -2.79 7.83 8.47
CA ASN A 88 -4.02 8.34 7.87
C ASN A 88 -3.79 9.55 6.94
N ARG A 89 -2.83 10.42 7.28
CA ARG A 89 -2.53 11.63 6.50
C ARG A 89 -1.54 11.43 5.36
N LYS A 90 -0.60 10.49 5.50
CA LYS A 90 0.57 10.39 4.62
C LYS A 90 0.56 9.13 3.76
N MET A 91 -0.20 8.11 4.12
CA MET A 91 -0.12 6.78 3.54
C MET A 91 -1.48 6.31 3.05
N GLY A 92 -1.52 5.76 1.83
CA GLY A 92 -2.66 5.04 1.28
C GLY A 92 -2.40 3.54 1.30
N PHE A 93 -3.45 2.74 1.46
CA PHE A 93 -3.35 1.29 1.53
C PHE A 93 -4.30 0.61 0.56
N ILE A 94 -3.77 -0.31 -0.24
CA ILE A 94 -4.51 -1.17 -1.15
C ILE A 94 -4.17 -2.61 -0.78
N PHE A 95 -5.19 -3.43 -0.52
CA PHE A 95 -5.04 -4.82 -0.08
C PHE A 95 -5.60 -5.78 -1.12
N GLN A 96 -5.09 -7.01 -1.15
CA GLN A 96 -5.57 -8.08 -2.02
C GLN A 96 -7.06 -8.38 -1.81
N GLY A 97 -7.54 -8.38 -0.57
CA GLY A 97 -8.92 -8.69 -0.21
C GLY A 97 -9.90 -7.51 -0.32
N TYR A 98 -9.50 -6.39 -0.94
CA TYR A 98 -10.25 -5.12 -1.05
C TYR A 98 -10.61 -4.50 0.31
N PHE A 99 -11.08 -5.29 1.27
CA PHE A 99 -11.55 -4.88 2.61
C PHE A 99 -12.54 -3.70 2.55
N LEU A 100 -13.51 -3.81 1.65
CA LEU A 100 -14.66 -2.91 1.63
C LEU A 100 -15.64 -3.34 2.71
N LEU A 101 -16.25 -2.38 3.37
CA LEU A 101 -17.34 -2.62 4.30
C LEU A 101 -18.60 -2.91 3.48
N PRO A 102 -19.21 -4.10 3.60
CA PRO A 102 -20.28 -4.54 2.70
C PRO A 102 -21.58 -3.74 2.88
N GLU A 103 -21.77 -3.11 4.04
CA GLU A 103 -22.93 -2.28 4.36
C GLU A 103 -22.83 -0.84 3.84
N LEU A 104 -21.65 -0.43 3.36
CA LEU A 104 -21.37 0.91 2.88
C LEU A 104 -21.28 0.92 1.35
N THR A 105 -21.82 1.96 0.75
CA THR A 105 -21.68 2.25 -0.69
C THR A 105 -20.22 2.46 -1.09
N ALA A 106 -19.93 2.49 -2.40
CA ALA A 106 -18.59 2.82 -2.92
C ALA A 106 -18.11 4.18 -2.41
N LEU A 107 -18.99 5.19 -2.39
CA LEU A 107 -18.68 6.53 -1.91
C LEU A 107 -18.36 6.55 -0.40
N GLU A 108 -19.17 5.87 0.40
CA GLU A 108 -18.95 5.78 1.84
C GLU A 108 -17.66 5.03 2.16
N ASN A 109 -17.38 3.90 1.46
CA ASN A 109 -16.11 3.18 1.58
C ASN A 109 -14.91 4.07 1.24
N ALA A 110 -14.99 4.83 0.13
CA ALA A 110 -13.92 5.74 -0.27
C ALA A 110 -13.75 6.90 0.72
N SER A 111 -14.82 7.33 1.41
CA SER A 111 -14.80 8.44 2.39
C SER A 111 -14.21 8.05 3.76
N LEU A 112 -14.13 6.77 4.09
CA LEU A 112 -13.70 6.28 5.41
C LEU A 112 -12.40 6.90 5.93
N PRO A 113 -11.31 7.03 5.13
CA PRO A 113 -10.07 7.62 5.63
C PRO A 113 -10.23 9.06 6.10
N GLY A 114 -11.07 9.83 5.44
CA GLY A 114 -11.36 11.21 5.84
C GLY A 114 -12.20 11.29 7.10
N MET A 115 -13.24 10.48 7.18
CA MET A 115 -14.10 10.39 8.38
C MET A 115 -13.27 10.02 9.62
N ILE A 116 -12.38 9.01 9.52
CA ILE A 116 -11.45 8.62 10.60
C ILE A 116 -10.51 9.78 10.95
N GLY A 117 -10.08 10.56 9.96
CA GLY A 117 -9.24 11.73 10.15
C GLY A 117 -9.96 12.97 10.69
N GLY A 118 -11.27 12.90 10.94
CA GLY A 118 -12.11 14.02 11.42
C GLY A 118 -12.32 15.11 10.39
N LYS A 119 -12.33 14.75 9.09
CA LYS A 119 -12.55 15.68 7.97
C LYS A 119 -13.76 15.25 7.14
N SER A 120 -14.52 16.22 6.63
CA SER A 120 -15.44 15.96 5.52
C SER A 120 -14.61 15.76 4.25
N THR A 121 -14.73 14.58 3.62
CA THR A 121 -13.98 14.21 2.41
C THR A 121 -14.86 13.69 1.31
N SER A 122 -16.18 13.97 1.37
CA SER A 122 -17.13 13.49 0.34
C SER A 122 -16.69 13.92 -1.06
N GLU A 123 -16.39 15.21 -1.27
CA GLU A 123 -15.94 15.73 -2.56
C GLU A 123 -14.66 15.03 -3.07
N ARG A 124 -13.67 14.81 -2.19
CA ARG A 124 -12.44 14.11 -2.57
C ARG A 124 -12.67 12.62 -2.84
N ALA A 125 -13.61 12.00 -2.14
CA ALA A 125 -13.98 10.62 -2.41
C ALA A 125 -14.69 10.51 -3.76
N GLU A 126 -15.58 11.46 -4.10
CA GLU A 126 -16.21 11.56 -5.41
C GLU A 126 -15.19 11.76 -6.53
N GLU A 127 -14.25 12.70 -6.36
CA GLU A 127 -13.13 12.93 -7.28
C GLU A 127 -12.27 11.68 -7.46
N SER A 128 -11.94 10.99 -6.35
CA SER A 128 -11.15 9.75 -6.40
C SER A 128 -11.89 8.62 -7.10
N LEU A 129 -13.20 8.48 -6.88
CA LEU A 129 -14.04 7.50 -7.58
C LEU A 129 -14.17 7.82 -9.07
N ALA A 130 -14.32 9.10 -9.41
CA ALA A 130 -14.34 9.53 -10.81
C ALA A 130 -13.00 9.23 -11.50
N ALA A 131 -11.87 9.50 -10.82
CA ALA A 131 -10.52 9.21 -11.34
C ALA A 131 -10.27 7.72 -11.63
N VAL A 132 -10.92 6.82 -10.90
CA VAL A 132 -10.85 5.38 -11.17
C VAL A 132 -11.98 4.87 -12.11
N GLY A 133 -12.78 5.78 -12.69
CA GLY A 133 -13.84 5.44 -13.65
C GLY A 133 -15.13 4.91 -13.01
N LEU A 134 -15.40 5.27 -11.76
CA LEU A 134 -16.59 4.81 -11.00
C LEU A 134 -17.60 5.93 -10.71
N ALA A 135 -17.59 7.05 -11.47
CA ALA A 135 -18.54 8.14 -11.29
C ALA A 135 -20.02 7.69 -11.31
N GLY A 136 -20.36 6.72 -12.17
CA GLY A 136 -21.72 6.17 -12.28
C GLY A 136 -22.04 5.06 -11.27
N ARG A 137 -21.10 4.71 -10.36
CA ARG A 137 -21.22 3.59 -9.42
C ARG A 137 -21.10 3.98 -7.95
N MET A 138 -21.07 5.26 -7.64
CA MET A 138 -20.79 5.80 -6.30
C MET A 138 -21.74 5.27 -5.21
N HIS A 139 -23.00 5.03 -5.57
CA HIS A 139 -24.05 4.59 -4.64
C HIS A 139 -24.28 3.06 -4.63
N HIS A 140 -23.49 2.30 -5.37
CA HIS A 140 -23.58 0.84 -5.36
C HIS A 140 -22.91 0.27 -4.11
N LEU A 141 -23.49 -0.79 -3.57
CA LEU A 141 -22.89 -1.61 -2.52
C LEU A 141 -21.80 -2.54 -3.12
N PRO A 142 -20.82 -2.98 -2.34
CA PRO A 142 -19.78 -3.90 -2.82
C PRO A 142 -20.33 -5.15 -3.51
N ALA A 143 -21.46 -5.71 -3.03
CA ALA A 143 -22.10 -6.87 -3.63
C ALA A 143 -22.66 -6.63 -5.06
N GLU A 144 -22.85 -5.37 -5.45
CA GLU A 144 -23.34 -4.96 -6.76
C GLU A 144 -22.20 -4.64 -7.74
N LEU A 145 -20.94 -4.71 -7.27
CA LEU A 145 -19.75 -4.41 -8.02
C LEU A 145 -18.96 -5.66 -8.38
N SER A 146 -18.42 -5.69 -9.60
CA SER A 146 -17.44 -6.71 -9.99
C SER A 146 -16.16 -6.61 -9.17
N GLY A 147 -15.34 -7.67 -9.13
CA GLY A 147 -14.06 -7.65 -8.41
C GLY A 147 -13.13 -6.52 -8.85
N GLY A 148 -13.07 -6.24 -10.15
CA GLY A 148 -12.30 -5.10 -10.67
C GLY A 148 -12.86 -3.74 -10.24
N GLU A 149 -14.18 -3.59 -10.16
CA GLU A 149 -14.81 -2.35 -9.63
C GLU A 149 -14.57 -2.22 -8.12
N GLN A 150 -14.65 -3.30 -7.35
CA GLN A 150 -14.32 -3.29 -5.92
C GLN A 150 -12.86 -2.88 -5.69
N GLN A 151 -11.94 -3.37 -6.51
CA GLN A 151 -10.53 -2.95 -6.45
C GLN A 151 -10.36 -1.48 -6.78
N ARG A 152 -11.09 -0.96 -7.77
CA ARG A 152 -11.10 0.48 -8.08
C ARG A 152 -11.63 1.32 -6.90
N VAL A 153 -12.65 0.85 -6.17
CA VAL A 153 -13.11 1.50 -4.92
C VAL A 153 -11.99 1.49 -3.87
N ALA A 154 -11.27 0.38 -3.70
CA ALA A 154 -10.15 0.29 -2.76
C ALA A 154 -9.01 1.25 -3.15
N ILE A 155 -8.72 1.43 -4.44
CA ILE A 155 -7.76 2.43 -4.95
C ILE A 155 -8.26 3.85 -4.65
N ALA A 156 -9.51 4.17 -4.95
CA ALA A 156 -10.10 5.48 -4.66
C ALA A 156 -10.02 5.80 -3.16
N ARG A 157 -10.37 4.85 -2.30
CA ARG A 157 -10.24 4.95 -0.84
C ARG A 157 -8.80 5.28 -0.42
N ALA A 158 -7.81 4.61 -1.01
CA ALA A 158 -6.41 4.86 -0.70
C ALA A 158 -5.97 6.28 -1.08
N LEU A 159 -6.55 6.88 -2.12
CA LEU A 159 -6.21 8.21 -2.64
C LEU A 159 -6.94 9.36 -1.94
N THR A 160 -8.08 9.12 -1.30
CA THR A 160 -9.01 10.16 -0.78
C THR A 160 -8.34 11.17 0.15
N ASN A 161 -7.43 10.75 1.02
CA ASN A 161 -6.68 11.66 1.90
C ASN A 161 -5.46 12.33 1.24
N ASN A 162 -5.29 12.17 -0.08
CA ASN A 162 -4.15 12.69 -0.83
C ASN A 162 -2.80 12.25 -0.21
N PRO A 163 -2.54 10.94 -0.07
CA PRO A 163 -1.32 10.43 0.55
C PRO A 163 -0.08 10.80 -0.27
N GLU A 164 1.08 10.75 0.36
CA GLU A 164 2.37 10.93 -0.30
C GLU A 164 2.94 9.60 -0.81
N ILE A 165 2.59 8.49 -0.15
CA ILE A 165 2.99 7.13 -0.53
C ILE A 165 1.79 6.19 -0.49
N ILE A 166 1.75 5.24 -1.41
CA ILE A 166 0.75 4.16 -1.48
C ILE A 166 1.46 2.84 -1.31
N PHE A 167 0.96 2.02 -0.39
CA PHE A 167 1.36 0.64 -0.18
C PHE A 167 0.29 -0.28 -0.76
N ALA A 168 0.67 -1.18 -1.66
CA ALA A 168 -0.23 -2.11 -2.33
C ALA A 168 0.23 -3.56 -2.12
N ASP A 169 -0.56 -4.35 -1.42
CA ASP A 169 -0.31 -5.76 -1.17
C ASP A 169 -1.12 -6.61 -2.15
N GLU A 170 -0.45 -7.20 -3.14
CA GLU A 170 -1.04 -8.05 -4.19
C GLU A 170 -2.31 -7.43 -4.81
N PRO A 171 -2.27 -6.16 -5.31
CA PRO A 171 -3.48 -5.42 -5.67
C PRO A 171 -4.27 -6.01 -6.84
N THR A 172 -3.75 -7.03 -7.50
CA THR A 172 -4.38 -7.73 -8.62
C THR A 172 -4.58 -9.22 -8.37
N GLY A 173 -4.21 -9.73 -7.19
CA GLY A 173 -4.14 -11.15 -6.89
C GLY A 173 -5.48 -11.91 -6.95
N ASN A 174 -6.62 -11.22 -6.85
CA ASN A 174 -7.96 -11.80 -6.92
C ASN A 174 -8.67 -11.53 -8.26
N LEU A 175 -7.94 -11.04 -9.28
CA LEU A 175 -8.48 -10.66 -10.57
C LEU A 175 -7.95 -11.58 -11.68
N ASP A 176 -8.71 -11.71 -12.75
CA ASP A 176 -8.20 -12.29 -13.98
C ASP A 176 -7.07 -11.41 -14.57
N SER A 177 -6.20 -12.01 -15.37
CA SER A 177 -5.00 -11.33 -15.87
C SER A 177 -5.30 -10.04 -16.63
N LYS A 178 -6.38 -10.00 -17.44
CA LYS A 178 -6.74 -8.81 -18.24
C LYS A 178 -7.21 -7.67 -17.34
N THR A 179 -8.07 -7.98 -16.38
CA THR A 179 -8.55 -7.02 -15.39
C THR A 179 -7.41 -6.56 -14.49
N GLY A 180 -6.53 -7.49 -14.08
CA GLY A 180 -5.36 -7.20 -13.27
C GLY A 180 -4.38 -6.24 -13.97
N ASP A 181 -4.09 -6.47 -15.25
CA ASP A 181 -3.25 -5.57 -16.05
C ASP A 181 -3.85 -4.16 -16.12
N ALA A 182 -5.17 -4.04 -16.38
CA ALA A 182 -5.86 -2.74 -16.42
C ALA A 182 -5.87 -2.02 -15.06
N ILE A 183 -5.99 -2.74 -13.95
CA ILE A 183 -5.91 -2.18 -12.60
C ILE A 183 -4.49 -1.68 -12.31
N MET A 184 -3.46 -2.44 -12.71
CA MET A 184 -2.07 -2.01 -12.51
C MET A 184 -1.72 -0.79 -13.36
N ASP A 185 -2.19 -0.72 -14.62
CA ASP A 185 -2.06 0.47 -15.47
C ASP A 185 -2.66 1.69 -14.80
N LEU A 186 -3.92 1.57 -14.37
CA LEU A 186 -4.63 2.64 -13.67
C LEU A 186 -3.86 3.11 -12.42
N LEU A 187 -3.35 2.19 -11.60
CA LEU A 187 -2.62 2.52 -10.39
C LEU A 187 -1.31 3.26 -10.70
N LEU A 188 -0.54 2.78 -11.68
CA LEU A 188 0.70 3.43 -12.12
C LEU A 188 0.44 4.81 -12.71
N ASP A 189 -0.57 4.96 -13.55
CA ASP A 189 -0.91 6.24 -14.18
C ASP A 189 -1.36 7.27 -13.13
N LEU A 190 -2.22 6.88 -12.18
CA LEU A 190 -2.66 7.75 -11.09
C LEU A 190 -1.50 8.16 -10.18
N THR A 191 -0.61 7.24 -9.83
CA THR A 191 0.52 7.54 -8.95
C THR A 191 1.53 8.47 -9.65
N ARG A 192 1.83 8.25 -10.93
CA ARG A 192 2.73 9.08 -11.71
C ARG A 192 2.15 10.49 -11.96
N SER A 193 0.90 10.58 -12.41
CA SER A 193 0.24 11.86 -12.68
C SER A 193 0.10 12.73 -11.43
N GLN A 194 -0.13 12.12 -10.27
CA GLN A 194 -0.25 12.79 -8.97
C GLN A 194 1.07 12.89 -8.20
N ARG A 195 2.19 12.49 -8.79
CA ARG A 195 3.52 12.47 -8.14
C ARG A 195 3.50 11.77 -6.78
N LYS A 196 2.97 10.54 -6.74
CA LYS A 196 2.95 9.70 -5.54
C LYS A 196 4.05 8.66 -5.59
N THR A 197 4.62 8.35 -4.44
CA THR A 197 5.46 7.16 -4.29
C THR A 197 4.58 5.93 -4.19
N LEU A 198 5.00 4.83 -4.81
CA LEU A 198 4.25 3.58 -4.83
C LEU A 198 5.15 2.41 -4.43
N LEU A 199 4.74 1.63 -3.45
CA LEU A 199 5.38 0.36 -3.11
C LEU A 199 4.39 -0.78 -3.29
N VAL A 200 4.67 -1.68 -4.22
CA VAL A 200 3.81 -2.81 -4.59
C VAL A 200 4.47 -4.12 -4.22
N VAL A 201 3.74 -4.97 -3.54
CA VAL A 201 4.09 -6.40 -3.41
C VAL A 201 3.33 -7.18 -4.48
N THR A 202 4.02 -8.02 -5.22
CA THR A 202 3.42 -8.94 -6.19
C THR A 202 4.27 -10.19 -6.35
N HIS A 203 3.63 -11.30 -6.70
CA HIS A 203 4.31 -12.52 -7.14
C HIS A 203 4.39 -12.61 -8.68
N ASP A 204 3.72 -11.71 -9.42
CA ASP A 204 3.79 -11.65 -10.89
C ASP A 204 5.00 -10.82 -11.34
N ALA A 205 6.01 -11.52 -11.88
CA ALA A 205 7.24 -10.88 -12.36
C ALA A 205 6.99 -9.92 -13.55
N ARG A 206 5.94 -10.15 -14.36
CA ARG A 206 5.58 -9.25 -15.47
C ARG A 206 5.10 -7.90 -14.93
N LEU A 207 4.29 -7.93 -13.89
CA LEU A 207 3.81 -6.72 -13.23
C LEU A 207 4.95 -6.01 -12.49
N ALA A 208 5.83 -6.77 -11.84
CA ALA A 208 6.98 -6.21 -11.15
C ALA A 208 7.93 -5.45 -12.09
N ALA A 209 8.09 -5.91 -13.34
CA ALA A 209 8.93 -5.26 -14.34
C ALA A 209 8.39 -3.88 -14.83
N ARG A 210 7.18 -3.47 -14.43
CA ARG A 210 6.55 -2.21 -14.83
C ARG A 210 6.89 -1.03 -13.89
N GLY A 211 7.52 -1.34 -12.74
CA GLY A 211 8.02 -0.33 -11.79
C GLY A 211 9.29 0.36 -12.26
N ASP A 212 9.63 1.43 -11.57
CA ASP A 212 10.90 2.15 -11.80
C ASP A 212 12.07 1.35 -11.23
N ARG A 213 11.80 0.56 -10.17
CA ARG A 213 12.77 -0.35 -9.53
C ARG A 213 12.10 -1.60 -9.01
N GLN A 214 12.79 -2.72 -9.16
CA GLN A 214 12.38 -4.01 -8.63
C GLN A 214 13.34 -4.48 -7.55
N LEU A 215 12.78 -4.96 -6.44
CA LEU A 215 13.48 -5.62 -5.35
C LEU A 215 13.01 -7.06 -5.26
N HIS A 216 13.92 -7.97 -4.98
CA HIS A 216 13.59 -9.38 -4.80
C HIS A 216 13.86 -9.79 -3.36
N ILE A 217 12.85 -10.36 -2.68
CA ILE A 217 13.01 -10.92 -1.35
C ILE A 217 13.02 -12.45 -1.43
N LYS A 218 14.02 -13.06 -0.83
CA LYS A 218 14.15 -14.49 -0.70
C LYS A 218 14.57 -14.85 0.73
N ASP A 219 13.81 -15.74 1.35
CA ASP A 219 14.10 -16.24 2.72
C ASP A 219 14.35 -15.12 3.74
N GLY A 220 13.59 -14.02 3.63
CA GLY A 220 13.66 -12.88 4.54
C GLY A 220 14.83 -11.91 4.28
N VAL A 221 15.52 -12.01 3.16
CA VAL A 221 16.66 -11.15 2.77
C VAL A 221 16.39 -10.53 1.39
N LEU A 222 16.77 -9.27 1.19
CA LEU A 222 16.78 -8.63 -0.14
C LEU A 222 18.00 -9.09 -0.94
N GLN A 223 17.78 -9.35 -2.24
CA GLN A 223 18.81 -9.75 -3.21
C GLN A 223 19.03 -8.64 -4.24
#